data_69af08700996f2763da0e61fd4834207
#
_entry.id   69af08700996f2763da0e61fd4834207
#
_cell.length_a   1.000
_cell.length_b   1.000
_cell.length_c   1.000
_cell.angle_alpha   90.00
_cell.angle_beta   90.00
_cell.angle_gamma   90.00
#
_symmetry.space_group_name_H-M   'P 1'
#
loop_
_entity.id
_entity.type
_entity.pdbx_description
1 polymer ?
#
loop_
_entity_poly.entity_id
_entity_poly.type
_entity_poly.pdbx_seq_one_letter_code
_entity_poly.pdbx_strand_id
1 'polypeptide(L)'
;MDEILTVRGVCAGYGARRVLEDVGLSVGEGEVCALLGLNGSGKSTLLRVLLGLLPVQTGEISVCGGNMRRAAPQKVARLVAYLPQRSRADDGMTALEIVLMGANAVTPLIMPYSAVQREKARMCLERMGAGEWVDRRMGELSQGQKQSVLLARALMQSPKLLLLDEPDAALDLPRRWQMLRTVSALVKEERCAALCALHDASLALSVCDSVAVLSGGRIVCRLDMARAGEDEVRAAMCALYGDVTVIRRDGRWAVLG
;
A
#
# COMPACT_ATOMS: atom_id res chain seq x y z
N MET A 1 3.27 -7.69 -18.63
CA MET A 1 2.70 -7.90 -17.30
C MET A 1 1.28 -7.42 -17.35
N ASP A 2 0.34 -8.17 -16.78
CA ASP A 2 -1.04 -7.75 -16.73
C ASP A 2 -1.20 -6.61 -15.74
N GLU A 3 -1.85 -5.52 -16.15
CA GLU A 3 -2.11 -4.38 -15.27
C GLU A 3 -3.19 -4.76 -14.24
N ILE A 4 -2.83 -4.74 -12.96
CA ILE A 4 -3.77 -4.95 -11.86
C ILE A 4 -4.53 -3.66 -11.55
N LEU A 5 -3.81 -2.54 -11.42
CA LEU A 5 -4.39 -1.21 -11.21
C LEU A 5 -4.16 -0.35 -12.44
N THR A 6 -5.23 0.31 -12.92
CA THR A 6 -5.12 1.37 -13.92
C THR A 6 -5.95 2.57 -13.49
N VAL A 7 -5.33 3.73 -13.49
CA VAL A 7 -5.94 5.04 -13.18
C VAL A 7 -5.72 5.95 -14.39
N ARG A 8 -6.77 6.56 -14.93
CA ARG A 8 -6.68 7.41 -16.13
C ARG A 8 -7.46 8.69 -15.93
N GLY A 9 -6.77 9.82 -16.00
CA GLY A 9 -7.37 11.15 -15.99
C GLY A 9 -8.21 11.45 -14.73
N VAL A 10 -7.83 10.88 -13.58
CA VAL A 10 -8.65 10.97 -12.38
C VAL A 10 -8.51 12.33 -11.72
N CYS A 11 -9.67 13.03 -11.56
CA CYS A 11 -9.80 14.19 -10.71
C CYS A 11 -10.69 13.86 -9.52
N ALA A 12 -10.29 14.31 -8.33
CA ALA A 12 -11.03 14.12 -7.09
C ALA A 12 -10.68 15.19 -6.05
N GLY A 13 -11.56 15.37 -5.05
CA GLY A 13 -11.33 16.33 -3.98
C GLY A 13 -12.49 16.37 -2.99
N TYR A 14 -12.46 17.34 -2.10
CA TYR A 14 -13.43 17.50 -1.02
C TYR A 14 -14.29 18.75 -1.27
N GLY A 15 -15.58 18.58 -1.51
CA GLY A 15 -16.47 19.68 -1.88
C GLY A 15 -15.98 20.39 -3.14
N ALA A 16 -15.81 21.72 -3.07
CA ALA A 16 -15.29 22.52 -4.18
C ALA A 16 -13.76 22.46 -4.34
N ARG A 17 -13.02 21.95 -3.33
CA ARG A 17 -11.56 21.88 -3.36
C ARG A 17 -11.12 20.62 -4.11
N ARG A 18 -10.55 20.80 -5.29
CA ARG A 18 -9.88 19.73 -6.03
C ARG A 18 -8.50 19.45 -5.41
N VAL A 19 -8.17 18.20 -5.20
CA VAL A 19 -6.90 17.74 -4.60
C VAL A 19 -6.10 16.90 -5.59
N LEU A 20 -6.80 16.10 -6.42
CA LEU A 20 -6.19 15.31 -7.49
C LEU A 20 -6.66 15.89 -8.83
N GLU A 21 -5.70 16.05 -9.74
CA GLU A 21 -5.90 16.61 -11.05
C GLU A 21 -5.24 15.74 -12.12
N ASP A 22 -6.04 15.17 -12.99
CA ASP A 22 -5.58 14.40 -14.15
C ASP A 22 -4.56 13.30 -13.79
N VAL A 23 -4.85 12.56 -12.70
CA VAL A 23 -3.95 11.50 -12.22
C VAL A 23 -4.00 10.31 -13.15
N GLY A 24 -2.83 9.93 -13.67
CA GLY A 24 -2.59 8.71 -14.44
C GLY A 24 -1.57 7.83 -13.74
N LEU A 25 -1.91 6.56 -13.47
CA LEU A 25 -1.03 5.59 -12.83
C LEU A 25 -1.44 4.17 -13.22
N SER A 26 -0.47 3.29 -13.47
CA SER A 26 -0.72 1.85 -13.57
C SER A 26 0.22 1.08 -12.65
N VAL A 27 -0.22 -0.08 -12.13
CA VAL A 27 0.60 -1.01 -11.35
C VAL A 27 0.30 -2.42 -11.84
N GLY A 28 1.35 -3.15 -12.20
CA GLY A 28 1.28 -4.50 -12.75
C GLY A 28 1.18 -5.60 -11.70
N GLU A 29 0.91 -6.82 -12.16
CA GLU A 29 0.98 -8.04 -11.33
C GLU A 29 2.41 -8.26 -10.83
N GLY A 30 2.57 -8.56 -9.55
CA GLY A 30 3.87 -8.76 -8.92
C GLY A 30 4.65 -7.47 -8.66
N GLU A 31 4.08 -6.30 -8.94
CA GLU A 31 4.74 -5.01 -8.81
C GLU A 31 4.40 -4.33 -7.48
N VAL A 32 5.43 -3.80 -6.82
CA VAL A 32 5.31 -2.84 -5.71
C VAL A 32 5.65 -1.45 -6.24
N CYS A 33 4.65 -0.57 -6.32
CA CYS A 33 4.81 0.82 -6.70
C CYS A 33 4.84 1.71 -5.45
N ALA A 34 5.92 2.48 -5.26
CA ALA A 34 5.93 3.53 -4.26
C ALA A 34 5.23 4.79 -4.78
N LEU A 35 4.40 5.40 -3.96
CA LEU A 35 3.82 6.72 -4.19
C LEU A 35 4.54 7.74 -3.30
N LEU A 36 5.50 8.46 -3.86
CA LEU A 36 6.22 9.54 -3.19
C LEU A 36 5.51 10.89 -3.40
N GLY A 37 5.64 11.76 -2.43
CA GLY A 37 5.08 13.11 -2.48
C GLY A 37 5.20 13.82 -1.14
N LEU A 38 5.29 15.13 -1.15
CA LEU A 38 5.31 15.94 0.06
C LEU A 38 4.00 15.82 0.85
N ASN A 39 4.00 16.29 2.08
CA ASN A 39 2.76 16.37 2.87
C ASN A 39 1.73 17.25 2.16
N GLY A 40 0.49 16.77 2.08
CA GLY A 40 -0.57 17.48 1.37
C GLY A 40 -0.56 17.33 -0.15
N SER A 41 0.35 16.56 -0.76
CA SER A 41 0.38 16.32 -2.22
C SER A 41 -0.82 15.56 -2.77
N GLY A 42 -1.58 14.84 -1.90
CA GLY A 42 -2.76 14.08 -2.29
C GLY A 42 -2.62 12.56 -2.18
N LYS A 43 -1.52 12.00 -1.62
CA LYS A 43 -1.30 10.56 -1.50
C LYS A 43 -2.48 9.83 -0.84
N SER A 44 -2.84 10.20 0.40
CA SER A 44 -3.96 9.57 1.11
C SER A 44 -5.32 9.86 0.43
N THR A 45 -5.44 10.97 -0.31
CA THR A 45 -6.63 11.25 -1.12
C THR A 45 -6.73 10.25 -2.28
N LEU A 46 -5.63 9.97 -2.97
CA LEU A 46 -5.59 8.95 -4.03
C LEU A 46 -5.95 7.57 -3.46
N LEU A 47 -5.38 7.16 -2.33
CA LEU A 47 -5.72 5.89 -1.71
C LEU A 47 -7.21 5.81 -1.34
N ARG A 48 -7.81 6.89 -0.80
CA ARG A 48 -9.26 6.93 -0.50
C ARG A 48 -10.13 6.83 -1.75
N VAL A 49 -9.70 7.43 -2.84
CA VAL A 49 -10.37 7.33 -4.16
C VAL A 49 -10.34 5.90 -4.67
N LEU A 50 -9.18 5.23 -4.59
CA LEU A 50 -9.02 3.83 -5.01
C LEU A 50 -9.84 2.86 -4.15
N LEU A 51 -10.08 3.20 -2.88
CA LEU A 51 -10.97 2.46 -1.97
C LEU A 51 -12.47 2.73 -2.20
N GLY A 52 -12.81 3.68 -3.08
CA GLY A 52 -14.19 4.12 -3.26
C GLY A 52 -14.75 4.95 -2.08
N LEU A 53 -13.89 5.39 -1.14
CA LEU A 53 -14.27 6.22 0.01
C LEU A 53 -14.41 7.70 -0.34
N LEU A 54 -13.84 8.12 -1.46
CA LEU A 54 -13.98 9.45 -2.02
C LEU A 54 -14.42 9.33 -3.48
N PRO A 55 -15.49 10.01 -3.90
CA PRO A 55 -16.01 9.91 -5.26
C PRO A 55 -15.05 10.51 -6.29
N VAL A 56 -14.92 9.85 -7.43
CA VAL A 56 -14.22 10.35 -8.62
C VAL A 56 -15.08 11.38 -9.32
N GLN A 57 -14.55 12.58 -9.54
CA GLN A 57 -15.22 13.62 -10.32
C GLN A 57 -15.16 13.32 -11.82
N THR A 58 -13.93 13.08 -12.34
CA THR A 58 -13.67 12.71 -13.74
C THR A 58 -12.65 11.60 -13.81
N GLY A 59 -12.53 10.92 -14.95
CA GLY A 59 -11.56 9.86 -15.17
C GLY A 59 -12.08 8.47 -14.82
N GLU A 60 -11.19 7.49 -14.93
CA GLU A 60 -11.51 6.07 -14.78
C GLU A 60 -10.51 5.38 -13.86
N ILE A 61 -11.01 4.41 -13.10
CA ILE A 61 -10.22 3.52 -12.25
C ILE A 61 -10.65 2.10 -12.57
N SER A 62 -9.70 1.23 -12.84
CA SER A 62 -9.96 -0.20 -12.97
C SER A 62 -9.00 -1.02 -12.09
N VAL A 63 -9.52 -2.11 -11.53
CA VAL A 63 -8.73 -3.14 -10.86
C VAL A 63 -9.05 -4.47 -11.51
N CYS A 64 -8.03 -5.18 -12.00
CA CYS A 64 -8.15 -6.39 -12.81
C CYS A 64 -9.12 -6.20 -14.00
N GLY A 65 -9.05 -5.06 -14.70
CA GLY A 65 -9.94 -4.71 -15.82
C GLY A 65 -11.38 -4.34 -15.41
N GLY A 66 -11.75 -4.50 -14.14
CA GLY A 66 -13.07 -4.13 -13.63
C GLY A 66 -13.16 -2.66 -13.26
N ASN A 67 -14.15 -1.93 -13.80
CA ASN A 67 -14.37 -0.52 -13.45
C ASN A 67 -14.77 -0.40 -11.96
N MET A 68 -14.02 0.43 -11.22
CA MET A 68 -14.20 0.63 -9.77
C MET A 68 -15.05 1.86 -9.42
N ARG A 69 -15.25 2.78 -10.37
CA ARG A 69 -15.98 4.04 -10.10
C ARG A 69 -17.42 3.83 -9.63
N ARG A 70 -18.06 2.73 -10.07
CA ARG A 70 -19.45 2.36 -9.72
C ARG A 70 -19.51 1.00 -9.04
N ALA A 71 -18.38 0.48 -8.57
CA ALA A 71 -18.34 -0.81 -7.93
C ALA A 71 -19.03 -0.76 -6.56
N ALA A 72 -19.81 -1.77 -6.25
CA ALA A 72 -20.38 -1.93 -4.91
C ALA A 72 -19.22 -2.06 -3.88
N PRO A 73 -19.39 -1.54 -2.64
CA PRO A 73 -18.36 -1.62 -1.61
C PRO A 73 -17.82 -3.03 -1.36
N GLN A 74 -18.69 -4.04 -1.43
CA GLN A 74 -18.31 -5.45 -1.28
C GLN A 74 -17.36 -5.92 -2.40
N LYS A 75 -17.56 -5.44 -3.65
CA LYS A 75 -16.65 -5.76 -4.76
C LYS A 75 -15.29 -5.12 -4.55
N VAL A 76 -15.25 -3.86 -4.11
CA VAL A 76 -13.99 -3.18 -3.75
C VAL A 76 -13.30 -3.95 -2.64
N ALA A 77 -14.01 -4.26 -1.55
CA ALA A 77 -13.47 -4.98 -0.41
C ALA A 77 -12.93 -6.39 -0.75
N ARG A 78 -13.43 -7.04 -1.79
CA ARG A 78 -12.89 -8.34 -2.25
C ARG A 78 -11.59 -8.22 -3.06
N LEU A 79 -11.38 -7.09 -3.73
CA LEU A 79 -10.24 -6.91 -4.63
C LEU A 79 -9.11 -6.11 -3.98
N VAL A 80 -9.46 -5.19 -3.08
CA VAL A 80 -8.52 -4.20 -2.53
C VAL A 80 -8.43 -4.35 -1.02
N ALA A 81 -7.24 -4.65 -0.50
CA ALA A 81 -6.97 -4.56 0.93
C ALA A 81 -6.25 -3.25 1.25
N TYR A 82 -6.52 -2.70 2.42
CA TYR A 82 -5.99 -1.42 2.85
C TYR A 82 -5.37 -1.49 4.23
N LEU A 83 -4.15 -0.98 4.33
CA LEU A 83 -3.46 -0.74 5.58
C LEU A 83 -3.36 0.77 5.80
N PRO A 84 -4.13 1.35 6.73
CA PRO A 84 -4.08 2.77 7.03
C PRO A 84 -2.84 3.14 7.84
N GLN A 85 -2.39 4.38 7.74
CA GLN A 85 -1.30 4.95 8.53
C GLN A 85 -1.50 4.76 10.04
N ARG A 86 -2.75 4.93 10.52
CA ARG A 86 -3.13 4.69 11.91
C ARG A 86 -4.29 3.71 11.92
N SER A 87 -4.06 2.54 12.46
CA SER A 87 -5.13 1.58 12.72
C SER A 87 -5.53 1.68 14.18
N ARG A 88 -6.83 1.83 14.41
CA ARG A 88 -7.45 1.63 15.73
C ARG A 88 -7.88 0.17 15.83
N ALA A 89 -6.90 -0.74 15.87
CA ALA A 89 -7.21 -2.11 16.27
C ALA A 89 -7.67 -2.07 17.73
N ASP A 90 -8.69 -2.84 18.05
CA ASP A 90 -9.14 -2.99 19.44
C ASP A 90 -8.03 -3.67 20.24
N ASP A 91 -7.47 -2.94 21.21
CA ASP A 91 -6.37 -3.42 22.05
C ASP A 91 -6.76 -4.66 22.88
N GLY A 92 -8.05 -4.94 23.03
CA GLY A 92 -8.58 -6.12 23.71
C GLY A 92 -8.61 -7.39 22.87
N MET A 93 -8.59 -7.28 21.54
CA MET A 93 -8.62 -8.43 20.64
C MET A 93 -7.25 -9.08 20.49
N THR A 94 -7.23 -10.41 20.29
CA THR A 94 -6.00 -11.16 19.98
C THR A 94 -5.55 -10.90 18.54
N ALA A 95 -4.27 -11.18 18.25
CA ALA A 95 -3.74 -11.09 16.90
C ALA A 95 -4.52 -11.99 15.92
N LEU A 96 -4.89 -13.21 16.34
CA LEU A 96 -5.71 -14.12 15.53
C LEU A 96 -7.08 -13.52 15.20
N GLU A 97 -7.77 -12.94 16.18
CA GLU A 97 -9.09 -12.30 15.97
C GLU A 97 -9.00 -11.14 15.00
N ILE A 98 -7.96 -10.31 15.09
CA ILE A 98 -7.71 -9.21 14.16
C ILE A 98 -7.50 -9.73 12.73
N VAL A 99 -6.70 -10.80 12.56
CA VAL A 99 -6.44 -11.36 11.23
C VAL A 99 -7.70 -11.98 10.64
N LEU A 100 -8.48 -12.69 11.45
CA LEU A 100 -9.76 -13.28 11.03
C LEU A 100 -10.75 -12.24 10.48
N MET A 101 -10.72 -10.99 10.99
CA MET A 101 -11.55 -9.91 10.43
C MET A 101 -11.26 -9.64 8.94
N GLY A 102 -10.08 -10.00 8.44
CA GLY A 102 -9.77 -9.94 7.00
C GLY A 102 -10.68 -10.82 6.14
N ALA A 103 -11.22 -11.91 6.70
CA ALA A 103 -12.17 -12.77 5.98
C ALA A 103 -13.54 -12.11 5.76
N ASN A 104 -13.88 -11.05 6.49
CA ASN A 104 -15.20 -10.39 6.40
C ASN A 104 -15.45 -9.73 5.04
N ALA A 105 -14.41 -9.49 4.25
CA ALA A 105 -14.55 -9.03 2.87
C ALA A 105 -15.30 -10.04 1.96
N VAL A 106 -15.27 -11.33 2.33
CA VAL A 106 -15.85 -12.42 1.54
C VAL A 106 -16.86 -13.26 2.33
N THR A 107 -16.87 -13.17 3.65
CA THR A 107 -17.74 -13.94 4.56
C THR A 107 -18.71 -13.01 5.27
N PRO A 108 -20.00 -13.34 5.38
CA PRO A 108 -20.96 -12.57 6.15
C PRO A 108 -20.54 -12.46 7.62
N LEU A 109 -20.66 -11.26 8.21
CA LEU A 109 -20.27 -10.96 9.61
C LEU A 109 -21.00 -11.79 10.67
N ILE A 110 -22.14 -12.39 10.32
CA ILE A 110 -23.02 -13.15 11.23
C ILE A 110 -22.55 -14.61 11.37
N MET A 111 -21.67 -15.10 10.48
CA MET A 111 -21.20 -16.48 10.51
C MET A 111 -19.93 -16.62 11.36
N PRO A 112 -19.86 -17.63 12.24
CA PRO A 112 -18.62 -17.93 12.96
C PRO A 112 -17.54 -18.35 11.97
N TYR A 113 -16.29 -17.96 12.26
CA TYR A 113 -15.16 -18.35 11.43
C TYR A 113 -14.94 -19.87 11.48
N SER A 114 -14.81 -20.49 10.30
CA SER A 114 -14.53 -21.92 10.15
C SER A 114 -13.12 -22.30 10.60
N ALA A 115 -12.87 -23.61 10.82
CA ALA A 115 -11.54 -24.11 11.11
C ALA A 115 -10.53 -23.78 9.99
N VAL A 116 -10.95 -23.84 8.72
CA VAL A 116 -10.13 -23.48 7.56
C VAL A 116 -9.72 -22.01 7.60
N GLN A 117 -10.65 -21.11 7.95
CA GLN A 117 -10.34 -19.69 8.08
C GLN A 117 -9.37 -19.41 9.24
N ARG A 118 -9.52 -20.11 10.37
CA ARG A 118 -8.61 -20.00 11.51
C ARG A 118 -7.21 -20.46 11.14
N GLU A 119 -7.09 -21.56 10.41
CA GLU A 119 -5.80 -22.08 9.95
C GLU A 119 -5.16 -21.10 8.95
N LYS A 120 -5.91 -20.61 7.96
CA LYS A 120 -5.43 -19.58 7.05
C LYS A 120 -4.94 -18.32 7.79
N ALA A 121 -5.66 -17.90 8.83
CA ALA A 121 -5.24 -16.74 9.63
C ALA A 121 -3.92 -16.97 10.37
N ARG A 122 -3.69 -18.18 10.89
CA ARG A 122 -2.39 -18.55 11.49
C ARG A 122 -1.27 -18.53 10.45
N MET A 123 -1.49 -19.12 9.28
CA MET A 123 -0.51 -19.06 8.18
C MET A 123 -0.20 -17.62 7.77
N CYS A 124 -1.19 -16.72 7.71
CA CYS A 124 -0.95 -15.31 7.45
C CYS A 124 -0.08 -14.65 8.53
N LEU A 125 -0.30 -14.98 9.82
CA LEU A 125 0.54 -14.50 10.91
C LEU A 125 1.98 -15.03 10.81
N GLU A 126 2.16 -16.31 10.54
CA GLU A 126 3.48 -16.93 10.37
C GLU A 126 4.26 -16.27 9.23
N ARG A 127 3.63 -16.06 8.07
CA ARG A 127 4.24 -15.38 6.91
C ARG A 127 4.68 -13.94 7.22
N MET A 128 4.01 -13.29 8.18
CA MET A 128 4.38 -11.95 8.67
C MET A 128 5.37 -11.97 9.83
N GLY A 129 5.90 -13.15 10.21
CA GLY A 129 6.76 -13.30 11.37
C GLY A 129 6.04 -12.99 12.70
N ALA A 130 4.72 -13.17 12.73
CA ALA A 130 3.84 -12.88 13.86
C ALA A 130 3.23 -14.16 14.49
N GLY A 131 3.69 -15.34 14.10
CA GLY A 131 3.14 -16.63 14.55
C GLY A 131 3.18 -16.83 16.07
N GLU A 132 4.23 -16.35 16.73
CA GLU A 132 4.36 -16.44 18.20
C GLU A 132 3.39 -15.52 18.97
N TRP A 133 2.70 -14.58 18.29
CA TRP A 133 1.77 -13.63 18.92
C TRP A 133 0.30 -13.97 18.69
N VAL A 134 0.01 -15.15 18.14
CA VAL A 134 -1.36 -15.59 17.75
C VAL A 134 -2.39 -15.30 18.83
N ASP A 135 -2.09 -15.65 20.09
CA ASP A 135 -3.00 -15.49 21.24
C ASP A 135 -2.75 -14.22 22.05
N ARG A 136 -1.74 -13.40 21.69
CA ARG A 136 -1.47 -12.14 22.36
C ARG A 136 -2.50 -11.08 21.96
N ARG A 137 -2.88 -10.26 22.93
CA ARG A 137 -3.75 -9.11 22.66
C ARG A 137 -2.99 -7.99 21.96
N MET A 138 -3.67 -7.26 21.08
CA MET A 138 -3.07 -6.13 20.38
C MET A 138 -2.44 -5.10 21.31
N GLY A 139 -3.07 -4.85 22.48
CA GLY A 139 -2.54 -3.93 23.48
C GLY A 139 -1.16 -4.30 24.04
N GLU A 140 -0.80 -5.58 24.00
CA GLU A 140 0.48 -6.11 24.50
C GLU A 140 1.60 -6.04 23.46
N LEU A 141 1.27 -5.73 22.22
CA LEU A 141 2.21 -5.73 21.10
C LEU A 141 2.86 -4.36 20.91
N SER A 142 4.15 -4.37 20.55
CA SER A 142 4.83 -3.16 20.07
C SER A 142 4.20 -2.65 18.77
N GLN A 143 4.43 -1.40 18.39
CA GLN A 143 3.90 -0.84 17.15
C GLN A 143 4.32 -1.64 15.91
N GLY A 144 5.57 -2.10 15.85
CA GLY A 144 6.04 -2.95 14.74
C GLY A 144 5.35 -4.31 14.70
N GLN A 145 5.11 -4.93 15.86
CA GLN A 145 4.37 -6.19 15.96
C GLN A 145 2.90 -6.01 15.53
N LYS A 146 2.25 -4.92 15.99
CA LYS A 146 0.90 -4.54 15.52
C LYS A 146 0.86 -4.40 14.01
N GLN A 147 1.89 -3.80 13.40
CA GLN A 147 1.97 -3.62 11.96
C GLN A 147 2.04 -4.96 11.21
N SER A 148 2.84 -5.93 11.71
CA SER A 148 2.88 -7.29 11.15
C SER A 148 1.51 -7.97 11.20
N VAL A 149 0.78 -7.86 12.32
CA VAL A 149 -0.58 -8.42 12.47
C VAL A 149 -1.56 -7.76 11.48
N LEU A 150 -1.48 -6.43 11.30
CA LEU A 150 -2.34 -5.71 10.37
C LEU A 150 -2.06 -6.06 8.90
N LEU A 151 -0.79 -6.30 8.55
CA LEU A 151 -0.42 -6.84 7.24
C LEU A 151 -0.95 -8.27 7.05
N ALA A 152 -0.85 -9.14 8.08
CA ALA A 152 -1.43 -10.48 8.04
C ALA A 152 -2.96 -10.41 7.83
N ARG A 153 -3.66 -9.45 8.45
CA ARG A 153 -5.09 -9.20 8.21
C ARG A 153 -5.37 -8.82 6.76
N ALA A 154 -4.53 -7.97 6.15
CA ALA A 154 -4.69 -7.60 4.76
C ALA A 154 -4.49 -8.81 3.82
N LEU A 155 -3.53 -9.69 4.11
CA LEU A 155 -3.31 -10.94 3.37
C LEU A 155 -4.44 -11.96 3.51
N MET A 156 -5.06 -12.05 4.69
CA MET A 156 -6.21 -12.94 4.92
C MET A 156 -7.33 -12.73 3.92
N GLN A 157 -7.47 -11.51 3.41
CA GLN A 157 -8.44 -11.11 2.39
C GLN A 157 -8.12 -11.69 1.01
N SER A 158 -6.88 -12.16 0.74
CA SER A 158 -6.37 -12.56 -0.59
C SER A 158 -6.62 -11.50 -1.67
N PRO A 159 -6.16 -10.26 -1.47
CA PRO A 159 -6.46 -9.14 -2.34
C PRO A 159 -5.73 -9.25 -3.69
N LYS A 160 -6.25 -8.57 -4.70
CA LYS A 160 -5.53 -8.32 -5.96
C LYS A 160 -4.70 -7.04 -5.90
N LEU A 161 -5.09 -6.10 -5.05
CA LEU A 161 -4.39 -4.84 -4.84
C LEU A 161 -4.24 -4.55 -3.34
N LEU A 162 -3.00 -4.36 -2.90
CA LEU A 162 -2.67 -3.86 -1.57
C LEU A 162 -2.45 -2.34 -1.63
N LEU A 163 -3.18 -1.59 -0.82
CA LEU A 163 -2.96 -0.17 -0.62
C LEU A 163 -2.39 0.05 0.78
N LEU A 164 -1.18 0.59 0.86
CA LEU A 164 -0.46 0.80 2.11
C LEU A 164 -0.22 2.31 2.29
N ASP A 165 -0.77 2.88 3.36
CA ASP A 165 -0.65 4.31 3.69
C ASP A 165 0.38 4.48 4.80
N GLU A 166 1.60 4.86 4.47
CA GLU A 166 2.74 5.08 5.37
C GLU A 166 2.97 3.89 6.33
N PRO A 167 3.10 2.67 5.79
CA PRO A 167 3.17 1.47 6.62
C PRO A 167 4.45 1.42 7.48
N ASP A 168 5.42 2.25 7.18
CA ASP A 168 6.73 2.34 7.81
C ASP A 168 6.84 3.42 8.91
N ALA A 169 5.82 4.30 9.07
CA ALA A 169 5.91 5.50 9.90
C ALA A 169 6.26 5.25 11.38
N ALA A 170 5.86 4.10 11.93
CA ALA A 170 6.08 3.75 13.34
C ALA A 170 7.24 2.77 13.57
N LEU A 171 8.04 2.48 12.52
CA LEU A 171 9.10 1.49 12.55
C LEU A 171 10.49 2.14 12.59
N ASP A 172 11.43 1.50 13.25
CA ASP A 172 12.86 1.82 13.13
C ASP A 172 13.40 1.45 11.75
N LEU A 173 14.56 1.98 11.40
CA LEU A 173 15.13 1.83 10.06
C LEU A 173 15.28 0.35 9.62
N PRO A 174 15.84 -0.58 10.40
CA PRO A 174 15.94 -1.97 10.00
C PRO A 174 14.58 -2.61 9.72
N ARG A 175 13.58 -2.32 10.56
CA ARG A 175 12.23 -2.89 10.42
C ARG A 175 11.48 -2.32 9.21
N ARG A 176 11.67 -1.04 8.85
CA ARG A 176 11.12 -0.46 7.61
C ARG A 176 11.59 -1.24 6.39
N TRP A 177 12.90 -1.50 6.29
CA TRP A 177 13.48 -2.28 5.19
C TRP A 177 12.95 -3.70 5.14
N GLN A 178 12.90 -4.37 6.29
CA GLN A 178 12.39 -5.72 6.39
C GLN A 178 10.92 -5.80 5.96
N MET A 179 10.08 -4.89 6.44
CA MET A 179 8.66 -4.84 6.13
C MET A 179 8.41 -4.67 4.63
N LEU A 180 9.05 -3.69 3.96
CA LEU A 180 8.87 -3.51 2.52
C LEU A 180 9.40 -4.68 1.70
N ARG A 181 10.50 -5.31 2.10
CA ARG A 181 10.98 -6.55 1.46
C ARG A 181 9.98 -7.69 1.62
N THR A 182 9.38 -7.83 2.80
CA THR A 182 8.32 -8.82 3.03
C THR A 182 7.11 -8.55 2.13
N VAL A 183 6.67 -7.29 2.03
CA VAL A 183 5.59 -6.89 1.10
C VAL A 183 5.97 -7.22 -0.34
N SER A 184 7.20 -6.91 -0.78
CA SER A 184 7.66 -7.21 -2.15
C SER A 184 7.67 -8.72 -2.44
N ALA A 185 8.14 -9.53 -1.50
CA ALA A 185 8.11 -10.99 -1.65
C ALA A 185 6.68 -11.53 -1.77
N LEU A 186 5.79 -11.05 -0.89
CA LEU A 186 4.38 -11.45 -0.88
C LEU A 186 3.63 -11.06 -2.15
N VAL A 187 3.85 -9.84 -2.64
CA VAL A 187 3.21 -9.36 -3.87
C VAL A 187 3.55 -10.25 -5.06
N LYS A 188 4.80 -10.68 -5.15
CA LYS A 188 5.28 -11.60 -6.19
C LYS A 188 4.71 -13.01 -6.02
N GLU A 189 4.71 -13.54 -4.79
CA GLU A 189 4.19 -14.87 -4.47
C GLU A 189 2.68 -14.98 -4.69
N GLU A 190 1.90 -14.01 -4.21
CA GLU A 190 0.44 -13.96 -4.33
C GLU A 190 -0.06 -13.47 -5.70
N ARG A 191 0.85 -13.04 -6.58
CA ARG A 191 0.52 -12.49 -7.89
C ARG A 191 -0.51 -11.36 -7.78
N CYS A 192 -0.31 -10.47 -6.82
CA CYS A 192 -1.09 -9.25 -6.61
C CYS A 192 -0.24 -8.01 -6.94
N ALA A 193 -0.76 -6.81 -6.73
CA ALA A 193 -0.03 -5.56 -6.85
C ALA A 193 -0.05 -4.81 -5.52
N ALA A 194 0.94 -3.94 -5.27
CA ALA A 194 0.90 -3.02 -4.13
C ALA A 194 1.16 -1.58 -4.56
N LEU A 195 0.40 -0.64 -4.00
CA LEU A 195 0.67 0.79 -4.04
C LEU A 195 0.94 1.28 -2.62
N CYS A 196 2.18 1.71 -2.36
CA CYS A 196 2.67 2.09 -1.05
C CYS A 196 2.93 3.60 -1.01
N ALA A 197 2.11 4.37 -0.29
CA ALA A 197 2.46 5.75 0.03
C ALA A 197 3.61 5.75 1.04
N LEU A 198 4.73 6.35 0.67
CA LEU A 198 5.95 6.38 1.46
C LEU A 198 6.48 7.81 1.61
N HIS A 199 7.24 8.06 2.68
CA HIS A 199 7.96 9.30 2.90
C HIS A 199 9.46 9.18 2.63
N ASP A 200 10.04 8.01 2.87
CA ASP A 200 11.46 7.76 2.69
C ASP A 200 11.76 7.42 1.22
N ALA A 201 12.29 8.40 0.50
CA ALA A 201 12.66 8.23 -0.91
C ALA A 201 13.78 7.21 -1.10
N SER A 202 14.78 7.18 -0.20
CA SER A 202 15.88 6.23 -0.27
C SER A 202 15.40 4.79 -0.18
N LEU A 203 14.46 4.55 0.74
CA LEU A 203 13.82 3.26 0.91
C LEU A 203 12.95 2.88 -0.30
N ALA A 204 12.12 3.80 -0.79
CA ALA A 204 11.27 3.61 -1.96
C ALA A 204 12.07 3.23 -3.21
N LEU A 205 13.09 4.03 -3.54
CA LEU A 205 13.97 3.83 -4.68
C LEU A 205 14.78 2.52 -4.61
N SER A 206 15.05 2.02 -3.40
CA SER A 206 15.91 0.83 -3.20
C SER A 206 15.13 -0.48 -3.12
N VAL A 207 13.84 -0.46 -2.81
CA VAL A 207 13.06 -1.68 -2.52
C VAL A 207 11.87 -1.87 -3.47
N CYS A 208 11.24 -0.78 -3.91
CA CYS A 208 10.07 -0.88 -4.78
C CYS A 208 10.47 -1.11 -6.25
N ASP A 209 9.60 -1.78 -7.01
CA ASP A 209 9.83 -2.06 -8.43
C ASP A 209 9.63 -0.80 -9.28
N SER A 210 8.74 0.10 -8.86
CA SER A 210 8.55 1.42 -9.48
C SER A 210 8.26 2.50 -8.44
N VAL A 211 8.47 3.76 -8.85
CA VAL A 211 8.21 4.94 -8.02
C VAL A 211 7.40 5.96 -8.82
N ALA A 212 6.22 6.32 -8.32
CA ALA A 212 5.40 7.40 -8.85
C ALA A 212 5.52 8.63 -7.95
N VAL A 213 5.85 9.78 -8.52
CA VAL A 213 5.98 11.05 -7.79
C VAL A 213 4.71 11.86 -7.95
N LEU A 214 4.02 12.10 -6.83
CA LEU A 214 2.81 12.91 -6.76
C LEU A 214 3.15 14.32 -6.24
N SER A 215 2.97 15.32 -7.08
CA SER A 215 3.17 16.73 -6.75
C SER A 215 2.02 17.58 -7.26
N GLY A 216 1.51 18.50 -6.45
CA GLY A 216 0.40 19.36 -6.84
C GLY A 216 -0.86 18.62 -7.30
N GLY A 217 -1.12 17.42 -6.75
CA GLY A 217 -2.26 16.59 -7.13
C GLY A 217 -2.11 15.82 -8.45
N ARG A 218 -0.93 15.83 -9.08
CA ARG A 218 -0.63 15.17 -10.36
C ARG A 218 0.53 14.18 -10.22
N ILE A 219 0.51 13.08 -10.96
CA ILE A 219 1.70 12.26 -11.14
C ILE A 219 2.62 12.98 -12.12
N VAL A 220 3.73 13.51 -11.61
CA VAL A 220 4.68 14.30 -12.41
C VAL A 220 5.76 13.44 -13.06
N CYS A 221 6.07 12.28 -12.47
CA CYS A 221 6.93 11.29 -13.10
C CYS A 221 6.66 9.88 -12.55
N ARG A 222 7.07 8.85 -13.30
CA ARG A 222 7.10 7.45 -12.86
C ARG A 222 8.43 6.85 -13.29
N LEU A 223 9.13 6.25 -12.33
CA LEU A 223 10.41 5.58 -12.52
C LEU A 223 10.19 4.05 -12.49
N ASP A 224 10.73 3.34 -13.46
CA ASP A 224 10.92 1.88 -13.42
C ASP A 224 12.31 1.63 -12.82
N MET A 225 12.39 1.12 -11.59
CA MET A 225 13.65 1.01 -10.85
C MET A 225 14.62 -0.02 -11.42
N ALA A 226 14.14 -0.93 -12.28
CA ALA A 226 15.01 -1.85 -13.01
C ALA A 226 15.77 -1.17 -14.16
N ARG A 227 15.26 -0.03 -14.66
CA ARG A 227 15.77 0.68 -15.85
C ARG A 227 16.25 2.10 -15.57
N ALA A 228 15.76 2.72 -14.51
CA ALA A 228 16.03 4.12 -14.18
C ALA A 228 17.53 4.38 -13.97
N GLY A 229 18.06 5.35 -14.69
CA GLY A 229 19.42 5.86 -14.55
C GLY A 229 19.54 6.88 -13.42
N GLU A 230 20.79 7.18 -12.98
CA GLU A 230 21.02 8.14 -11.89
C GLU A 230 20.50 9.54 -12.21
N ASP A 231 20.63 9.99 -13.45
CA ASP A 231 20.16 11.33 -13.85
C ASP A 231 18.63 11.43 -13.82
N GLU A 232 17.93 10.37 -14.23
CA GLU A 232 16.48 10.31 -14.19
C GLU A 232 15.97 10.33 -12.74
N VAL A 233 16.58 9.50 -11.87
CA VAL A 233 16.24 9.47 -10.44
C VAL A 233 16.54 10.82 -9.79
N ARG A 234 17.69 11.44 -10.10
CA ARG A 234 18.03 12.76 -9.60
C ARG A 234 17.02 13.81 -10.02
N ALA A 235 16.66 13.85 -11.31
CA ALA A 235 15.68 14.80 -11.82
C ALA A 235 14.31 14.64 -11.09
N ALA A 236 13.86 13.41 -10.89
CA ALA A 236 12.62 13.13 -10.16
C ALA A 236 12.68 13.57 -8.69
N MET A 237 13.80 13.32 -8.00
CA MET A 237 13.98 13.72 -6.60
C MET A 237 14.15 15.23 -6.45
N CYS A 238 14.86 15.88 -7.35
CA CYS A 238 14.97 17.34 -7.37
C CYS A 238 13.61 18.01 -7.66
N ALA A 239 12.78 17.44 -8.52
CA ALA A 239 11.42 17.92 -8.75
C ALA A 239 10.52 17.81 -7.50
N LEU A 240 10.80 16.86 -6.61
CA LEU A 240 10.03 16.65 -5.39
C LEU A 240 10.53 17.43 -4.19
N TYR A 241 11.86 17.46 -3.98
CA TYR A 241 12.49 17.96 -2.76
C TYR A 241 13.30 19.23 -2.97
N GLY A 242 13.51 19.69 -4.21
CA GLY A 242 14.40 20.79 -4.54
C GLY A 242 15.85 20.31 -4.75
N ASP A 243 16.82 21.10 -4.27
CA ASP A 243 18.23 20.77 -4.45
C ASP A 243 18.65 19.63 -3.50
N VAL A 244 18.73 18.42 -4.05
CA VAL A 244 19.13 17.21 -3.33
C VAL A 244 20.19 16.44 -4.09
N THR A 245 21.06 15.78 -3.35
CA THR A 245 22.05 14.86 -3.90
C THR A 245 21.50 13.46 -3.93
N VAL A 246 21.59 12.79 -5.07
CA VAL A 246 21.20 11.38 -5.22
C VAL A 246 22.45 10.56 -5.51
N ILE A 247 22.67 9.53 -4.73
CA ILE A 247 23.79 8.60 -4.90
C ILE A 247 23.30 7.17 -4.96
N ARG A 248 23.99 6.32 -5.75
CA ARG A 248 23.76 4.88 -5.79
C ARG A 248 25.01 4.16 -5.31
N ARG A 249 24.88 3.35 -4.27
CA ARG A 249 25.98 2.53 -3.74
C ARG A 249 25.49 1.14 -3.38
N ASP A 250 26.23 0.11 -3.82
CA ASP A 250 25.91 -1.31 -3.56
C ASP A 250 24.45 -1.67 -3.90
N GLY A 251 23.94 -1.13 -5.03
CA GLY A 251 22.58 -1.35 -5.49
C GLY A 251 21.48 -0.60 -4.71
N ARG A 252 21.86 0.26 -3.75
CA ARG A 252 20.93 1.06 -2.95
C ARG A 252 21.02 2.53 -3.32
N TRP A 253 19.88 3.19 -3.24
CA TRP A 253 19.78 4.63 -3.46
C TRP A 253 19.80 5.38 -2.13
N ALA A 254 20.42 6.53 -2.10
CA ALA A 254 20.33 7.49 -1.01
C ALA A 254 20.04 8.88 -1.57
N VAL A 255 19.06 9.54 -0.97
CA VAL A 255 18.68 10.93 -1.25
C VAL A 255 19.08 11.76 -0.04
N LEU A 256 19.96 12.73 -0.28
CA LEU A 256 20.57 13.59 0.75
C LEU A 256 20.16 15.03 0.44
N GLY A 257 19.63 15.74 1.41
CA GLY A 257 19.25 17.16 1.35
C GLY A 257 20.03 18.01 2.30
#